data_c0a08d34d3b71552d20b7f0204eb1c3a
#
_entry.id   c0a08d34d3b71552d20b7f0204eb1c3a
#
_cell.length_a   1.000
_cell.length_b   1.000
_cell.length_c   1.000
_cell.angle_alpha   90.00
_cell.angle_beta   90.00
_cell.angle_gamma   90.00
#
_symmetry.space_group_name_H-M   'P 1'
#
loop_
_entity.id
_entity.type
_entity.pdbx_description
1 polymer ?
#
loop_
_entity_poly.entity_id
_entity_poly.type
_entity_poly.pdbx_seq_one_letter_code
_entity_poly.pdbx_strand_id
1 'polypeptide(L)'
;MNPAANGALAQCNALPVECVGIQPAPQRSKAPASVRMRESRDDEALMHLVNEASFRHSASHLDPSPSLEIFRAWLASLGNDRFEAVAEIDAHVIGYCGLFIYPQRRNHAGWLFIGVRESSRGIGIGEKLLRALIAASDVLFGLGRLELTVYADNNAALNLYRKNGFEIEGRHKNFVRRGTEYIDAYSMVRIRTEAGPPKSMDEFRARIKSLAPFMVSDELWRQNG
;
A
#
# COMPACT_ATOMS: atom_id res chain seq x y z
N MET A 1 -29.88 -62.78 -6.99
CA MET A 1 -29.67 -62.71 -8.43
C MET A 1 -29.36 -61.25 -8.80
N ASN A 2 -28.12 -61.02 -9.17
CA ASN A 2 -27.64 -59.77 -9.78
C ASN A 2 -28.09 -59.78 -11.27
N PRO A 3 -28.22 -58.65 -11.98
CA PRO A 3 -27.00 -58.00 -12.47
C PRO A 3 -27.03 -56.47 -12.62
N ALA A 4 -25.86 -55.91 -12.46
CA ALA A 4 -25.17 -54.90 -13.30
C ALA A 4 -25.96 -53.71 -13.86
N ALA A 5 -25.49 -52.51 -13.50
CA ALA A 5 -25.52 -51.33 -14.37
C ALA A 5 -24.21 -50.57 -14.24
N ASN A 6 -23.40 -50.68 -15.27
CA ASN A 6 -22.30 -49.80 -15.60
C ASN A 6 -22.84 -48.39 -15.83
N GLY A 7 -22.29 -47.39 -15.15
CA GLY A 7 -22.57 -45.98 -15.36
C GLY A 7 -21.26 -45.18 -15.53
N ALA A 8 -21.09 -44.64 -16.68
CA ALA A 8 -19.94 -43.97 -17.26
C ALA A 8 -19.35 -42.87 -16.34
N LEU A 9 -18.06 -42.98 -16.09
CA LEU A 9 -17.25 -41.88 -15.60
C LEU A 9 -17.09 -40.84 -16.73
N ALA A 10 -17.77 -39.71 -16.56
CA ALA A 10 -17.57 -38.55 -17.41
C ALA A 10 -16.16 -38.00 -17.16
N GLN A 11 -15.31 -38.12 -18.16
CA GLN A 11 -14.00 -37.48 -18.23
C GLN A 11 -14.23 -35.96 -18.32
N CYS A 12 -13.99 -35.22 -17.23
CA CYS A 12 -13.79 -33.78 -17.31
C CYS A 12 -12.44 -33.52 -17.98
N ASN A 13 -12.48 -33.17 -19.26
CA ASN A 13 -11.37 -32.58 -19.97
C ASN A 13 -11.05 -31.22 -19.32
N ALA A 14 -10.02 -31.19 -18.49
CA ALA A 14 -9.42 -29.96 -18.03
C ALA A 14 -8.76 -29.29 -19.26
N LEU A 15 -9.30 -28.16 -19.67
CA LEU A 15 -8.62 -27.26 -20.61
C LEU A 15 -7.26 -26.83 -19.99
N PRO A 16 -6.19 -26.78 -20.80
CA PRO A 16 -4.90 -26.30 -20.29
C PRO A 16 -5.05 -24.83 -19.91
N VAL A 17 -4.85 -24.51 -18.63
CA VAL A 17 -4.64 -23.15 -18.18
C VAL A 17 -3.30 -22.73 -18.78
N GLU A 18 -3.33 -21.91 -19.82
CA GLU A 18 -2.13 -21.24 -20.30
C GLU A 18 -1.53 -20.47 -19.12
N CYS A 19 -0.36 -20.90 -18.71
CA CYS A 19 0.47 -20.17 -17.77
C CYS A 19 0.87 -18.84 -18.44
N VAL A 20 0.09 -17.79 -18.19
CA VAL A 20 0.52 -16.42 -18.49
C VAL A 20 1.82 -16.23 -17.75
N GLY A 21 2.90 -16.02 -18.50
CA GLY A 21 4.27 -16.04 -18.04
C GLY A 21 4.47 -15.19 -16.79
N ILE A 22 4.76 -15.87 -15.69
CA ILE A 22 5.28 -15.25 -14.49
C ILE A 22 6.64 -14.67 -14.89
N GLN A 23 6.70 -13.35 -15.06
CA GLN A 23 8.00 -12.68 -15.25
C GLN A 23 8.90 -13.05 -14.05
N PRO A 24 10.11 -13.57 -14.29
CA PRO A 24 11.01 -13.91 -13.21
C PRO A 24 11.22 -12.66 -12.34
N ALA A 25 11.19 -12.84 -11.04
CA ALA A 25 11.48 -11.76 -10.09
C ALA A 25 12.80 -11.10 -10.51
N PRO A 26 12.86 -9.76 -10.64
CA PRO A 26 14.07 -9.09 -11.07
C PRO A 26 15.20 -9.48 -10.13
N GLN A 27 16.32 -9.95 -10.71
CA GLN A 27 17.56 -10.16 -9.97
C GLN A 27 17.85 -8.85 -9.24
N ARG A 28 18.38 -8.93 -7.99
CA ARG A 28 18.66 -7.76 -7.14
C ARG A 28 19.43 -6.72 -7.93
N SER A 29 18.70 -5.78 -8.53
CA SER A 29 19.29 -4.64 -9.23
C SER A 29 20.05 -3.79 -8.22
N LYS A 30 21.24 -3.31 -8.61
CA LYS A 30 22.02 -2.35 -7.83
C LYS A 30 21.52 -0.91 -7.99
N ALA A 31 20.51 -0.67 -8.84
CA ALA A 31 19.95 0.63 -9.03
C ALA A 31 19.27 1.15 -7.75
N PRO A 32 19.44 2.43 -7.42
CA PRO A 32 18.77 3.01 -6.27
C PRO A 32 17.26 3.02 -6.51
N ALA A 33 16.50 2.61 -5.49
CA ALA A 33 15.06 2.74 -5.55
C ALA A 33 14.65 4.21 -5.47
N SER A 34 13.77 4.62 -6.39
CA SER A 34 13.09 5.92 -6.38
C SER A 34 11.67 5.79 -5.84
N VAL A 35 11.15 6.88 -5.28
CA VAL A 35 9.74 7.01 -4.87
C VAL A 35 9.13 8.16 -5.66
N ARG A 36 7.98 7.92 -6.28
CA ARG A 36 7.21 8.92 -7.02
C ARG A 36 5.72 8.79 -6.76
N MET A 37 4.97 9.81 -7.13
CA MET A 37 3.52 9.71 -7.12
C MET A 37 3.04 8.57 -8.03
N ARG A 38 1.94 7.92 -7.60
CA ARG A 38 1.25 6.94 -8.42
C ARG A 38 0.59 7.62 -9.63
N GLU A 39 0.67 6.97 -10.76
CA GLU A 39 -0.01 7.34 -12.00
C GLU A 39 -0.95 6.21 -12.46
N SER A 40 -1.91 6.52 -13.37
CA SER A 40 -2.84 5.50 -13.88
C SER A 40 -2.15 4.37 -14.65
N ARG A 41 -0.96 4.63 -15.20
CA ARG A 41 -0.14 3.58 -15.84
C ARG A 41 0.36 2.51 -14.87
N ASP A 42 0.36 2.80 -13.57
CA ASP A 42 0.82 1.86 -12.55
C ASP A 42 -0.26 0.83 -12.14
N ASP A 43 -1.51 1.02 -12.54
CA ASP A 43 -2.65 0.24 -12.05
C ASP A 43 -2.47 -1.26 -12.21
N GLU A 44 -1.97 -1.70 -13.37
CA GLU A 44 -1.76 -3.12 -13.65
C GLU A 44 -0.64 -3.69 -12.77
N ALA A 45 0.48 -2.99 -12.68
CA ALA A 45 1.60 -3.38 -11.82
C ALA A 45 1.19 -3.41 -10.34
N LEU A 46 0.37 -2.45 -9.91
CA LEU A 46 -0.17 -2.38 -8.55
C LEU A 46 -1.16 -3.51 -8.26
N MET A 47 -2.06 -3.81 -9.19
CA MET A 47 -2.97 -4.96 -9.05
C MET A 47 -2.18 -6.26 -8.84
N HIS A 48 -1.15 -6.49 -9.64
CA HIS A 48 -0.28 -7.65 -9.46
C HIS A 48 0.44 -7.62 -8.11
N LEU A 49 1.00 -6.48 -7.71
CA LEU A 49 1.71 -6.34 -6.44
C LEU A 49 0.79 -6.62 -5.23
N VAL A 50 -0.41 -6.02 -5.18
CA VAL A 50 -1.32 -6.21 -4.04
C VAL A 50 -1.91 -7.62 -3.98
N ASN A 51 -1.96 -8.31 -5.11
CA ASN A 51 -2.40 -9.71 -5.21
C ASN A 51 -1.32 -10.72 -4.83
N GLU A 52 -0.04 -10.32 -4.72
CA GLU A 52 1.03 -11.22 -4.25
C GLU A 52 0.66 -11.79 -2.86
N ALA A 53 0.83 -13.11 -2.69
CA ALA A 53 0.49 -13.77 -1.43
C ALA A 53 1.21 -13.17 -0.22
N SER A 54 2.47 -12.79 -0.40
CA SER A 54 3.29 -12.14 0.64
C SER A 54 2.82 -10.74 1.00
N PHE A 55 2.30 -9.97 0.04
CA PHE A 55 1.71 -8.66 0.27
C PHE A 55 0.42 -8.80 1.08
N ARG A 56 -0.48 -9.69 0.65
CA ARG A 56 -1.74 -9.98 1.35
C ARG A 56 -1.51 -10.52 2.76
N HIS A 57 -0.51 -11.37 2.93
CA HIS A 57 -0.15 -11.93 4.23
C HIS A 57 0.27 -10.86 5.25
N SER A 58 0.89 -9.78 4.81
CA SER A 58 1.55 -8.81 5.69
C SER A 58 0.93 -7.41 5.70
N ALA A 59 0.18 -7.03 4.67
CA ALA A 59 -0.24 -5.64 4.47
C ALA A 59 -1.71 -5.46 4.05
N SER A 60 -2.44 -6.53 3.74
CA SER A 60 -3.83 -6.42 3.27
C SER A 60 -4.72 -7.48 3.92
N HIS A 61 -5.94 -7.09 4.26
CA HIS A 61 -7.02 -7.99 4.66
C HIS A 61 -8.06 -8.19 3.55
N LEU A 62 -7.79 -7.62 2.37
CA LEU A 62 -8.68 -7.71 1.22
C LEU A 62 -8.45 -9.00 0.44
N ASP A 63 -9.49 -9.49 -0.18
CA ASP A 63 -9.40 -10.56 -1.18
C ASP A 63 -8.66 -10.06 -2.44
N PRO A 64 -8.05 -10.98 -3.22
CA PRO A 64 -7.41 -10.60 -4.46
C PRO A 64 -8.39 -9.95 -5.43
N SER A 65 -7.96 -8.88 -6.10
CA SER A 65 -8.73 -8.30 -7.20
C SER A 65 -8.68 -9.23 -8.41
N PRO A 66 -9.83 -9.73 -8.89
CA PRO A 66 -9.87 -10.71 -9.99
C PRO A 66 -9.57 -10.09 -11.35
N SER A 67 -9.71 -8.77 -11.51
CA SER A 67 -9.44 -8.06 -12.75
C SER A 67 -8.97 -6.62 -12.51
N LEU A 68 -8.33 -6.06 -13.53
CA LEU A 68 -7.89 -4.65 -13.52
C LEU A 68 -9.07 -3.68 -13.39
N GLU A 69 -10.21 -4.01 -13.98
CA GLU A 69 -11.43 -3.19 -13.89
C GLU A 69 -11.93 -3.10 -12.44
N ILE A 70 -12.02 -4.24 -11.75
CA ILE A 70 -12.43 -4.28 -10.35
C ILE A 70 -11.42 -3.56 -9.47
N PHE A 71 -10.13 -3.72 -9.73
CA PHE A 71 -9.08 -2.99 -9.02
C PHE A 71 -9.21 -1.47 -9.19
N ARG A 72 -9.46 -0.99 -10.41
CA ARG A 72 -9.69 0.43 -10.69
C ARG A 72 -10.97 0.95 -10.03
N ALA A 73 -12.03 0.18 -10.05
CA ALA A 73 -13.27 0.55 -9.35
C ALA A 73 -13.05 0.67 -7.84
N TRP A 74 -12.29 -0.25 -7.25
CA TRP A 74 -11.88 -0.15 -5.85
C TRP A 74 -11.05 1.10 -5.59
N LEU A 75 -10.03 1.39 -6.41
CA LEU A 75 -9.23 2.61 -6.28
C LEU A 75 -10.09 3.88 -6.36
N ALA A 76 -11.06 3.92 -7.28
CA ALA A 76 -11.99 5.05 -7.42
C ALA A 76 -12.88 5.22 -6.19
N SER A 77 -13.23 4.13 -5.50
CA SER A 77 -14.06 4.17 -4.28
C SER A 77 -13.36 4.78 -3.06
N LEU A 78 -12.03 4.87 -3.08
CA LEU A 78 -11.25 5.42 -1.96
C LEU A 78 -11.35 6.95 -1.79
N GLY A 79 -12.07 7.64 -2.69
CA GLY A 79 -12.23 9.09 -2.66
C GLY A 79 -11.03 9.84 -3.25
N ASN A 80 -11.12 11.18 -3.27
CA ASN A 80 -10.10 12.04 -3.88
C ASN A 80 -9.12 12.64 -2.87
N ASP A 81 -9.49 12.73 -1.59
CA ASP A 81 -8.66 13.30 -0.54
C ASP A 81 -7.60 12.28 -0.09
N ARG A 82 -6.60 12.08 -0.97
CA ARG A 82 -5.56 11.06 -0.76
C ARG A 82 -4.24 11.44 -1.39
N PHE A 83 -3.19 10.78 -0.91
CA PHE A 83 -1.86 10.80 -1.51
C PHE A 83 -1.43 9.34 -1.72
N GLU A 84 -0.97 9.03 -2.91
CA GLU A 84 -0.50 7.69 -3.25
C GLU A 84 0.87 7.77 -3.92
N ALA A 85 1.77 6.88 -3.53
CA ALA A 85 3.11 6.81 -4.12
C ALA A 85 3.54 5.37 -4.36
N VAL A 86 4.41 5.20 -5.35
CA VAL A 86 5.04 3.94 -5.69
C VAL A 86 6.54 4.03 -5.49
N ALA A 87 7.14 2.92 -5.10
CA ALA A 87 8.58 2.72 -5.16
C ALA A 87 8.92 1.88 -6.38
N GLU A 88 9.95 2.28 -7.12
CA GLU A 88 10.39 1.58 -8.33
C GLU A 88 11.91 1.37 -8.34
N ILE A 89 12.34 0.30 -9.00
CA ILE A 89 13.72 0.01 -9.39
C ILE A 89 13.69 -0.36 -10.87
N ASP A 90 14.52 0.28 -11.71
CA ASP A 90 14.58 0.03 -13.16
C ASP A 90 13.17 0.06 -13.81
N ALA A 91 12.36 1.09 -13.47
CA ALA A 91 10.99 1.28 -13.93
C ALA A 91 9.99 0.15 -13.53
N HIS A 92 10.37 -0.77 -12.63
CA HIS A 92 9.46 -1.79 -12.10
C HIS A 92 8.94 -1.37 -10.72
N VAL A 93 7.63 -1.36 -10.57
CA VAL A 93 6.97 -1.07 -9.29
C VAL A 93 7.23 -2.22 -8.32
N ILE A 94 7.86 -1.88 -7.19
CA ILE A 94 8.27 -2.83 -6.13
C ILE A 94 7.65 -2.52 -4.78
N GLY A 95 6.97 -1.38 -4.65
CA GLY A 95 6.30 -0.97 -3.43
C GLY A 95 5.19 0.03 -3.71
N TYR A 96 4.22 0.07 -2.82
CA TYR A 96 3.07 0.95 -2.90
C TYR A 96 2.67 1.44 -1.52
N CYS A 97 2.28 2.71 -1.44
CA CYS A 97 1.75 3.29 -0.21
C CYS A 97 0.63 4.28 -0.51
N GLY A 98 -0.25 4.44 0.46
CA GLY A 98 -1.34 5.41 0.39
C GLY A 98 -1.61 6.05 1.73
N LEU A 99 -2.01 7.32 1.68
CA LEU A 99 -2.53 8.12 2.78
C LEU A 99 -3.91 8.62 2.38
N PHE A 100 -4.91 8.38 3.21
CA PHE A 100 -6.30 8.73 2.97
C PHE A 100 -6.80 9.59 4.11
N ILE A 101 -7.30 10.79 3.78
CA ILE A 101 -7.77 11.76 4.76
C ILE A 101 -9.22 11.41 5.16
N TYR A 102 -9.49 11.38 6.44
CA TYR A 102 -10.86 11.18 6.91
C TYR A 102 -11.72 12.40 6.62
N PRO A 103 -12.98 12.20 6.24
CA PRO A 103 -13.89 13.32 5.94
C PRO A 103 -14.39 14.03 7.20
N GLN A 104 -14.99 15.20 6.99
CA GLN A 104 -15.75 15.96 7.99
C GLN A 104 -14.96 16.29 9.26
N ARG A 105 -15.48 15.95 10.45
CA ARG A 105 -14.89 16.29 11.75
C ARG A 105 -13.56 15.59 12.02
N ARG A 106 -13.19 14.61 11.21
CA ARG A 106 -11.90 13.91 11.28
C ARG A 106 -10.91 14.32 10.19
N ASN A 107 -11.15 15.42 9.47
CA ASN A 107 -10.28 15.91 8.40
C ASN A 107 -8.87 16.35 8.86
N HIS A 108 -8.62 16.38 10.17
CA HIS A 108 -7.30 16.55 10.77
C HIS A 108 -6.52 15.23 10.91
N ALA A 109 -7.12 14.12 10.53
CA ALA A 109 -6.56 12.78 10.64
C ALA A 109 -6.61 12.04 9.30
N GLY A 110 -5.68 11.10 9.12
CA GLY A 110 -5.65 10.21 7.98
C GLY A 110 -5.13 8.83 8.35
N TRP A 111 -5.53 7.83 7.57
CA TRP A 111 -4.99 6.48 7.69
C TRP A 111 -4.05 6.18 6.55
N LEU A 112 -3.07 5.35 6.80
CA LEU A 112 -2.08 4.98 5.81
C LEU A 112 -1.86 3.47 5.73
N PHE A 113 -1.37 3.03 4.57
CA PHE A 113 -0.84 1.70 4.39
C PHE A 113 0.46 1.72 3.58
N ILE A 114 1.26 0.68 3.75
CA ILE A 114 2.50 0.45 3.00
C ILE A 114 2.63 -1.02 2.70
N GLY A 115 2.98 -1.33 1.46
CA GLY A 115 3.35 -2.68 1.06
C GLY A 115 4.58 -2.67 0.16
N VAL A 116 5.45 -3.67 0.34
CA VAL A 116 6.69 -3.84 -0.43
C VAL A 116 6.76 -5.28 -0.90
N ARG A 117 7.08 -5.45 -2.18
CA ARG A 117 7.33 -6.76 -2.80
C ARG A 117 8.34 -7.54 -1.97
N GLU A 118 8.07 -8.83 -1.74
CA GLU A 118 8.88 -9.66 -0.85
C GLU A 118 10.36 -9.68 -1.23
N SER A 119 10.66 -9.86 -2.53
CA SER A 119 12.03 -9.86 -3.04
C SER A 119 12.80 -8.55 -2.83
N SER A 120 12.06 -7.46 -2.54
CA SER A 120 12.61 -6.10 -2.34
C SER A 120 12.54 -5.63 -0.89
N ARG A 121 12.21 -6.51 0.05
CA ARG A 121 12.23 -6.19 1.49
C ARG A 121 13.64 -6.15 2.05
N GLY A 122 13.81 -5.49 3.19
CA GLY A 122 15.10 -5.42 3.90
C GLY A 122 16.13 -4.43 3.33
N ILE A 123 15.82 -3.73 2.23
CA ILE A 123 16.72 -2.74 1.59
C ILE A 123 16.26 -1.29 1.76
N GLY A 124 15.39 -1.03 2.76
CA GLY A 124 14.98 0.35 3.12
C GLY A 124 13.79 0.90 2.34
N ILE A 125 13.13 0.14 1.44
CA ILE A 125 12.00 0.64 0.63
C ILE A 125 10.83 1.08 1.51
N GLY A 126 10.46 0.27 2.51
CA GLY A 126 9.37 0.62 3.43
C GLY A 126 9.62 1.92 4.18
N GLU A 127 10.86 2.19 4.58
CA GLU A 127 11.28 3.44 5.23
C GLU A 127 11.12 4.63 4.27
N LYS A 128 11.55 4.50 3.00
CA LYS A 128 11.38 5.57 2.01
C LYS A 128 9.91 5.90 1.75
N LEU A 129 9.07 4.88 1.58
CA LEU A 129 7.62 5.05 1.40
C LEU A 129 6.96 5.69 2.62
N LEU A 130 7.28 5.24 3.84
CA LEU A 130 6.73 5.81 5.06
C LEU A 130 7.12 7.28 5.21
N ARG A 131 8.37 7.63 4.94
CA ARG A 131 8.84 9.03 4.98
C ARG A 131 8.11 9.91 3.97
N ALA A 132 7.85 9.42 2.77
CA ALA A 132 7.05 10.14 1.77
C ALA A 132 5.62 10.40 2.27
N LEU A 133 4.97 9.40 2.90
CA LEU A 133 3.63 9.57 3.49
C LEU A 133 3.63 10.57 4.65
N ILE A 134 4.60 10.49 5.56
CA ILE A 134 4.74 11.42 6.68
C ILE A 134 4.96 12.84 6.15
N ALA A 135 5.85 13.00 5.17
CA ALA A 135 6.10 14.30 4.56
C ALA A 135 4.86 14.87 3.86
N ALA A 136 4.13 14.04 3.10
CA ALA A 136 2.86 14.45 2.48
C ALA A 136 1.83 14.85 3.55
N SER A 137 1.68 14.07 4.61
CA SER A 137 0.80 14.37 5.74
C SER A 137 1.12 15.71 6.38
N ASP A 138 2.40 15.92 6.70
CA ASP A 138 2.86 17.09 7.45
C ASP A 138 2.86 18.36 6.58
N VAL A 139 3.16 18.23 5.30
CA VAL A 139 3.42 19.35 4.38
C VAL A 139 2.19 19.69 3.54
N LEU A 140 1.58 18.70 2.86
CA LEU A 140 0.46 18.95 1.96
C LEU A 140 -0.85 19.13 2.72
N PHE A 141 -1.12 18.23 3.68
CA PHE A 141 -2.42 18.17 4.34
C PHE A 141 -2.42 18.81 5.75
N GLY A 142 -1.26 18.97 6.38
CA GLY A 142 -1.16 19.53 7.73
C GLY A 142 -1.89 18.68 8.77
N LEU A 143 -1.86 17.35 8.62
CA LEU A 143 -2.59 16.47 9.53
C LEU A 143 -1.95 16.45 10.92
N GLY A 144 -2.81 16.42 11.95
CA GLY A 144 -2.41 16.28 13.34
C GLY A 144 -2.33 14.83 13.80
N ARG A 145 -2.91 13.91 13.04
CA ARG A 145 -3.02 12.50 13.42
C ARG A 145 -2.89 11.59 12.21
N LEU A 146 -1.94 10.65 12.28
CA LEU A 146 -1.82 9.55 11.34
C LEU A 146 -2.14 8.24 12.02
N GLU A 147 -2.93 7.42 11.38
CA GLU A 147 -3.39 6.12 11.88
C GLU A 147 -2.99 5.01 10.92
N LEU A 148 -2.71 3.84 11.48
CA LEU A 148 -2.53 2.62 10.72
C LEU A 148 -2.96 1.40 11.53
N THR A 149 -3.19 0.29 10.86
CA THR A 149 -3.38 -1.01 11.48
C THR A 149 -2.28 -1.95 10.98
N VAL A 150 -1.66 -2.69 11.90
CA VAL A 150 -0.58 -3.62 11.60
C VAL A 150 -0.82 -4.94 12.30
N TYR A 151 -0.59 -6.07 11.62
CA TYR A 151 -0.71 -7.39 12.24
C TYR A 151 0.31 -7.57 13.36
N ALA A 152 -0.11 -8.19 14.44
CA ALA A 152 0.69 -8.31 15.66
C ALA A 152 1.97 -9.14 15.47
N ASP A 153 2.01 -9.99 14.46
CA ASP A 153 3.16 -10.83 14.10
C ASP A 153 4.10 -10.15 13.07
N ASN A 154 3.72 -8.99 12.51
CA ASN A 154 4.56 -8.25 11.57
C ASN A 154 5.59 -7.36 12.30
N ASN A 155 6.58 -8.01 12.94
CA ASN A 155 7.61 -7.32 13.73
C ASN A 155 8.41 -6.31 12.92
N ALA A 156 8.65 -6.57 11.63
CA ALA A 156 9.38 -5.64 10.76
C ALA A 156 8.63 -4.31 10.59
N ALA A 157 7.33 -4.37 10.34
CA ALA A 157 6.49 -3.18 10.21
C ALA A 157 6.32 -2.47 11.56
N LEU A 158 6.10 -3.20 12.66
CA LEU A 158 6.02 -2.63 14.00
C LEU A 158 7.27 -1.81 14.35
N ASN A 159 8.45 -2.36 14.06
CA ASN A 159 9.71 -1.65 14.30
C ASN A 159 9.87 -0.43 13.39
N LEU A 160 9.47 -0.54 12.12
CA LEU A 160 9.48 0.56 11.17
C LEU A 160 8.61 1.73 11.68
N TYR A 161 7.38 1.46 12.08
CA TYR A 161 6.45 2.48 12.56
C TYR A 161 6.93 3.12 13.87
N ARG A 162 7.39 2.32 14.85
CA ARG A 162 7.93 2.85 16.12
C ARG A 162 9.11 3.81 15.90
N LYS A 163 10.04 3.46 15.00
CA LYS A 163 11.18 4.33 14.65
C LYS A 163 10.76 5.67 14.04
N ASN A 164 9.57 5.73 13.46
CA ASN A 164 9.02 6.92 12.83
C ASN A 164 7.95 7.64 13.68
N GLY A 165 7.94 7.37 15.00
CA GLY A 165 7.11 8.09 15.96
C GLY A 165 5.68 7.61 16.08
N PHE A 166 5.38 6.38 15.61
CA PHE A 166 4.08 5.76 15.86
C PHE A 166 4.09 4.97 17.16
N GLU A 167 3.01 5.10 17.93
CA GLU A 167 2.76 4.40 19.17
C GLU A 167 1.55 3.49 19.04
N ILE A 168 1.51 2.38 19.80
CA ILE A 168 0.35 1.51 19.87
C ILE A 168 -0.73 2.19 20.68
N GLU A 169 -1.92 2.36 20.09
CA GLU A 169 -3.10 2.92 20.75
C GLU A 169 -4.11 1.85 21.15
N GLY A 170 -4.13 0.72 20.44
CA GLY A 170 -5.07 -0.36 20.73
C GLY A 170 -4.65 -1.70 20.16
N ARG A 171 -5.26 -2.78 20.66
CA ARG A 171 -5.11 -4.16 20.17
C ARG A 171 -6.46 -4.70 19.74
N HIS A 172 -6.53 -5.23 18.54
CA HIS A 172 -7.70 -5.90 17.97
C HIS A 172 -7.47 -7.41 18.02
N LYS A 173 -8.20 -8.11 18.88
CA LYS A 173 -8.12 -9.57 18.97
C LYS A 173 -8.81 -10.21 17.77
N ASN A 174 -8.22 -11.30 17.25
CA ASN A 174 -8.79 -12.08 16.15
C ASN A 174 -9.15 -11.21 14.93
N PHE A 175 -8.28 -10.26 14.58
CA PHE A 175 -8.55 -9.23 13.58
C PHE A 175 -8.67 -9.79 12.17
N VAL A 176 -7.82 -10.76 11.80
CA VAL A 176 -7.85 -11.40 10.49
C VAL A 176 -7.69 -12.89 10.61
N ARG A 177 -8.35 -13.63 9.71
CA ARG A 177 -8.20 -15.08 9.59
C ARG A 177 -7.17 -15.43 8.53
N ARG A 178 -6.17 -16.25 8.90
CA ARG A 178 -5.19 -16.87 8.00
C ARG A 178 -5.32 -18.38 8.07
N GLY A 179 -5.93 -18.97 7.04
CA GLY A 179 -6.25 -20.40 7.09
C GLY A 179 -7.18 -20.73 8.28
N THR A 180 -6.71 -21.50 9.22
CA THR A 180 -7.42 -21.89 10.45
C THR A 180 -7.14 -20.99 11.66
N GLU A 181 -6.15 -20.10 11.56
CA GLU A 181 -5.71 -19.26 12.67
C GLU A 181 -6.29 -17.85 12.60
N TYR A 182 -6.46 -17.23 13.76
CA TYR A 182 -6.79 -15.82 13.88
C TYR A 182 -5.58 -15.05 14.36
N ILE A 183 -5.27 -13.96 13.66
CA ILE A 183 -4.15 -13.09 13.97
C ILE A 183 -4.69 -11.78 14.53
N ASP A 184 -4.09 -11.32 15.62
CA ASP A 184 -4.37 -10.01 16.21
C ASP A 184 -3.75 -8.90 15.37
N ALA A 185 -4.23 -7.68 15.58
CA ALA A 185 -3.61 -6.48 15.02
C ALA A 185 -3.48 -5.38 16.08
N TYR A 186 -2.58 -4.46 15.83
CA TYR A 186 -2.47 -3.21 16.60
C TYR A 186 -2.93 -2.05 15.74
N SER A 187 -3.75 -1.16 16.32
CA SER A 187 -3.86 0.20 15.83
C SER A 187 -2.68 1.01 16.36
N MET A 188 -2.02 1.73 15.48
CA MET A 188 -0.93 2.62 15.84
C MET A 188 -1.23 4.05 15.37
N VAL A 189 -0.73 5.02 16.11
CA VAL A 189 -0.97 6.44 15.87
C VAL A 189 0.32 7.24 15.97
N ARG A 190 0.47 8.24 15.10
CA ARG A 190 1.44 9.30 15.21
C ARG A 190 0.70 10.62 15.40
N ILE A 191 0.90 11.28 16.54
CA ILE A 191 0.31 12.57 16.85
C ILE A 191 1.34 13.67 16.59
N ARG A 192 0.88 14.75 15.96
CA ARG A 192 1.65 15.97 15.74
C ARG A 192 0.97 17.13 16.44
N THR A 193 1.69 17.81 17.33
CA THR A 193 1.17 18.93 18.14
C THR A 193 1.01 20.21 17.34
N GLU A 194 1.89 20.45 16.37
CA GLU A 194 1.85 21.63 15.49
C GLU A 194 1.23 21.27 14.13
N ALA A 195 -0.06 20.92 14.16
CA ALA A 195 -0.80 20.56 12.97
C ALA A 195 -1.59 21.75 12.42
N GLY A 196 -1.78 21.74 11.12
CA GLY A 196 -2.64 22.69 10.42
C GLY A 196 -2.29 22.81 8.93
N PRO A 197 -3.29 23.05 8.10
CA PRO A 197 -3.05 23.29 6.68
C PRO A 197 -2.18 24.54 6.49
N PRO A 198 -1.49 24.68 5.36
CA PRO A 198 -0.74 25.89 5.03
C PRO A 198 -1.68 27.11 5.05
N LYS A 199 -1.24 28.19 5.70
CA LYS A 199 -2.05 29.40 5.91
C LYS A 199 -2.04 30.33 4.69
N SER A 200 -1.13 30.10 3.73
CA SER A 200 -1.01 30.88 2.50
C SER A 200 -0.45 30.04 1.35
N MET A 201 -0.63 30.52 0.10
CA MET A 201 -0.02 29.87 -1.07
C MET A 201 1.50 29.89 -1.04
N ASP A 202 2.12 30.89 -0.43
CA ASP A 202 3.58 30.95 -0.30
C ASP A 202 4.07 29.91 0.71
N GLU A 203 3.37 29.74 1.83
CA GLU A 203 3.65 28.66 2.77
C GLU A 203 3.45 27.30 2.12
N PHE A 204 2.38 27.10 1.35
CA PHE A 204 2.14 25.88 0.59
C PHE A 204 3.27 25.58 -0.39
N ARG A 205 3.67 26.57 -1.20
CA ARG A 205 4.80 26.45 -2.13
C ARG A 205 6.12 26.14 -1.42
N ALA A 206 6.39 26.79 -0.29
CA ALA A 206 7.59 26.53 0.52
C ALA A 206 7.59 25.09 1.07
N ARG A 207 6.43 24.63 1.56
CA ARG A 207 6.25 23.27 2.06
C ARG A 207 6.43 22.23 0.95
N ILE A 208 5.86 22.45 -0.26
CA ILE A 208 6.06 21.57 -1.41
C ILE A 208 7.54 21.47 -1.79
N LYS A 209 8.29 22.57 -1.81
CA LYS A 209 9.74 22.55 -2.08
C LYS A 209 10.49 21.64 -1.09
N SER A 210 10.04 21.55 0.15
CA SER A 210 10.65 20.67 1.15
C SER A 210 10.36 19.18 0.92
N LEU A 211 9.38 18.84 0.08
CA LEU A 211 9.08 17.46 -0.32
C LEU A 211 10.01 16.94 -1.43
N ALA A 212 10.64 17.81 -2.19
CA ALA A 212 11.49 17.45 -3.33
C ALA A 212 12.55 16.36 -3.02
N PRO A 213 13.19 16.35 -1.82
CA PRO A 213 14.13 15.28 -1.47
C PRO A 213 13.49 13.89 -1.31
N PHE A 214 12.16 13.83 -1.14
CA PHE A 214 11.42 12.59 -0.91
C PHE A 214 10.71 12.08 -2.18
N MET A 215 10.65 12.91 -3.23
CA MET A 215 9.89 12.62 -4.46
C MET A 215 10.74 12.96 -5.68
N VAL A 216 11.01 11.98 -6.49
CA VAL A 216 11.69 12.14 -7.79
C VAL A 216 10.61 12.15 -8.87
N SER A 217 9.91 13.29 -9.07
CA SER A 217 9.24 13.59 -10.34
C SER A 217 8.82 15.06 -10.44
N ASP A 218 9.05 15.65 -11.62
CA ASP A 218 8.73 17.04 -11.97
C ASP A 218 7.22 17.31 -12.17
N GLU A 219 6.34 16.32 -12.08
CA GLU A 219 4.93 16.44 -12.48
C GLU A 219 4.04 17.19 -11.51
N LEU A 220 4.36 17.20 -10.22
CA LEU A 220 3.64 18.04 -9.23
C LEU A 220 3.71 19.54 -9.55
N TRP A 221 4.73 19.95 -10.32
CA TRP A 221 4.98 21.34 -10.67
C TRP A 221 4.18 21.82 -11.87
N ARG A 222 3.76 20.93 -12.78
CA ARG A 222 3.12 21.26 -14.05
C ARG A 222 1.58 21.43 -13.95
N GLN A 223 0.94 20.93 -12.91
CA GLN A 223 -0.51 21.00 -12.76
C GLN A 223 -1.00 22.23 -11.96
N ASN A 224 -0.11 22.97 -11.30
CA ASN A 224 -0.45 24.12 -10.45
C ASN A 224 0.38 25.37 -10.76
N GLY A 225 1.01 25.46 -11.94
CA GLY A 225 1.74 26.62 -12.47
C GLY A 225 0.89 27.51 -13.38
#